data_33c0198b4f9fa66a5b63582cc6c810bf
#
_entry.id   33c0198b4f9fa66a5b63582cc6c810bf
#
_cell.length_a   1.000
_cell.length_b   1.000
_cell.length_c   1.000
_cell.angle_alpha   90.00
_cell.angle_beta   90.00
_cell.angle_gamma   90.00
#
_symmetry.space_group_name_H-M   'P 1'
#
loop_
_entity.id
_entity.type
_entity.pdbx_description
1 polymer ?
#
loop_
_entity_poly.entity_id
_entity_poly.type
_entity_poly.pdbx_seq_one_letter_code
_entity_poly.pdbx_strand_id
1 'polypeptide(L)'
;NARLEFPNGCVANVTASRISVKEMRKLRVFQKSGYTSIDLAAREAEQYVVASPEDDDYRIASIFGKMGLPDGRAIVRRKIEIPSGDNLGFEIASFVEAVRGLHPPVVSASDGYNVLAVATEIDRLCQEYLKRI
;
A
#
# COMPACT_ATOMS: atom_id res chain seq x y z
N ASN A 1 17.12 -4.02 -2.31
CA ASN A 1 15.87 -4.60 -2.82
C ASN A 1 15.66 -5.98 -2.23
N ALA A 2 14.43 -6.30 -1.84
CA ALA A 2 14.02 -7.63 -1.41
C ALA A 2 12.75 -8.06 -2.15
N ARG A 3 12.65 -9.36 -2.46
CA ARG A 3 11.45 -10.01 -2.97
C ARG A 3 10.97 -10.98 -1.91
N LEU A 4 9.73 -10.84 -1.49
CA LEU A 4 9.07 -11.69 -0.50
C LEU A 4 8.00 -12.51 -1.21
N GLU A 5 7.96 -13.80 -0.94
CA GLU A 5 6.94 -14.72 -1.42
C GLU A 5 6.17 -15.29 -0.22
N PHE A 6 4.86 -15.19 -0.27
CA PHE A 6 3.98 -15.61 0.82
C PHE A 6 3.34 -16.95 0.51
N PRO A 7 2.99 -17.77 1.51
CA PRO A 7 2.38 -19.09 1.30
C PRO A 7 1.08 -19.08 0.51
N ASN A 8 0.35 -17.95 0.53
CA ASN A 8 -0.87 -17.75 -0.25
C ASN A 8 -0.63 -17.36 -1.72
N GLY A 9 0.62 -17.36 -2.18
CA GLY A 9 1.02 -16.99 -3.53
C GLY A 9 1.16 -15.48 -3.77
N CYS A 10 0.96 -14.64 -2.76
CA CYS A 10 1.24 -13.21 -2.86
C CYS A 10 2.74 -12.97 -2.97
N VAL A 11 3.13 -11.95 -3.71
CA VAL A 11 4.52 -11.52 -3.87
C VAL A 11 4.63 -10.05 -3.55
N ALA A 12 5.61 -9.67 -2.71
CA ALA A 12 5.95 -8.29 -2.45
C ALA A 12 7.39 -7.99 -2.89
N ASN A 13 7.58 -6.88 -3.60
CA ASN A 13 8.89 -6.33 -3.92
C ASN A 13 9.10 -5.07 -3.07
N VAL A 14 10.12 -5.09 -2.23
CA VAL A 14 10.45 -4.00 -1.31
C VAL A 14 11.75 -3.35 -1.75
N THR A 15 11.73 -2.02 -1.86
CA THR A 15 12.91 -1.23 -2.20
C THR A 15 13.10 -0.13 -1.16
N ALA A 16 14.31 -0.03 -0.63
CA ALA A 16 14.71 1.08 0.23
C ALA A 16 16.06 1.63 -0.25
N SER A 17 16.23 2.95 -0.18
CA SER A 17 17.48 3.63 -0.55
C SER A 17 17.70 4.84 0.36
N ARG A 18 18.94 5.04 0.81
CA ARG A 18 19.37 6.22 1.58
C ARG A 18 20.03 7.28 0.71
N ILE A 19 20.35 6.93 -0.55
CA ILE A 19 21.09 7.80 -1.47
C ILE A 19 20.24 8.31 -2.63
N SER A 20 18.95 8.00 -2.64
CA SER A 20 18.02 8.51 -3.66
C SER A 20 17.83 10.01 -3.49
N VAL A 21 18.00 10.76 -4.58
CA VAL A 21 17.81 12.22 -4.60
C VAL A 21 16.33 12.58 -4.37
N LYS A 22 15.41 11.72 -4.81
CA LYS A 22 13.96 11.93 -4.66
C LYS A 22 13.44 11.16 -3.45
N GLU A 23 12.84 11.87 -2.50
CA GLU A 23 12.09 11.23 -1.43
C GLU A 23 10.87 10.51 -2.01
N MET A 24 10.69 9.25 -1.61
CA MET A 24 9.57 8.42 -2.08
C MET A 24 9.13 7.47 -0.98
N ARG A 25 7.82 7.48 -0.69
CA ARG A 25 7.18 6.51 0.21
C ARG A 25 5.91 6.02 -0.47
N LYS A 26 6.05 5.01 -1.34
CA LYS A 26 4.95 4.52 -2.17
C LYS A 26 4.64 3.06 -1.89
N LEU A 27 3.35 2.76 -1.81
CA LEU A 27 2.83 1.40 -1.76
C LEU A 27 1.92 1.18 -2.98
N ARG A 28 2.11 0.05 -3.66
CA ARG A 28 1.23 -0.40 -4.74
C ARG A 28 0.75 -1.81 -4.46
N VAL A 29 -0.55 -2.00 -4.47
CA VAL A 29 -1.19 -3.30 -4.27
C VAL A 29 -1.94 -3.68 -5.54
N PHE A 30 -1.55 -4.81 -6.14
CA PHE A 30 -2.16 -5.35 -7.34
C PHE A 30 -3.05 -6.54 -6.99
N GLN A 31 -4.24 -6.57 -7.56
CA GLN A 31 -5.22 -7.64 -7.39
C GLN A 31 -6.02 -7.84 -8.68
N LYS A 32 -6.80 -8.94 -8.77
CA LYS A 32 -7.53 -9.27 -10.01
C LYS A 32 -8.49 -8.17 -10.47
N SER A 33 -9.10 -7.44 -9.56
CA SER A 33 -10.08 -6.38 -9.84
C SER A 33 -9.46 -5.02 -10.14
N GLY A 34 -8.14 -4.87 -10.01
CA GLY A 34 -7.46 -3.60 -10.24
C GLY A 34 -6.22 -3.41 -9.36
N TYR A 35 -5.79 -2.18 -9.19
CA TYR A 35 -4.69 -1.88 -8.28
C TYR A 35 -4.91 -0.58 -7.51
N THR A 36 -4.29 -0.49 -6.34
CA THR A 36 -4.28 0.70 -5.51
C THR A 36 -2.85 1.25 -5.42
N SER A 37 -2.69 2.54 -5.64
CA SER A 37 -1.44 3.27 -5.49
C SER A 37 -1.57 4.28 -4.36
N ILE A 38 -0.69 4.21 -3.38
CA ILE A 38 -0.65 5.10 -2.22
C ILE A 38 0.71 5.81 -2.21
N ASP A 39 0.71 7.13 -2.21
CA ASP A 39 1.89 7.96 -1.99
C ASP A 39 1.81 8.57 -0.60
N LEU A 40 2.52 7.98 0.35
CA LEU A 40 2.53 8.42 1.74
C LEU A 40 3.26 9.75 1.93
N ALA A 41 4.20 10.08 1.03
CA ALA A 41 4.91 11.37 1.09
C ALA A 41 4.04 12.51 0.57
N ALA A 42 3.35 12.30 -0.57
CA ALA A 42 2.43 13.27 -1.15
C ALA A 42 1.05 13.28 -0.45
N ARG A 43 0.73 12.28 0.37
CA ARG A 43 -0.60 12.06 0.97
C ARG A 43 -1.68 11.93 -0.11
N GLU A 44 -1.42 11.10 -1.08
CA GLU A 44 -2.34 10.80 -2.19
C GLU A 44 -2.59 9.31 -2.29
N ALA A 45 -3.82 8.94 -2.59
CA ALA A 45 -4.17 7.56 -2.89
C ALA A 45 -5.14 7.51 -4.07
N GLU A 46 -4.89 6.53 -4.94
CA GLU A 46 -5.67 6.28 -6.14
C GLU A 46 -5.93 4.80 -6.28
N GLN A 47 -7.11 4.47 -6.75
CA GLN A 47 -7.48 3.12 -7.09
C GLN A 47 -7.86 3.05 -8.57
N TYR A 48 -7.40 2.00 -9.24
CA TYR A 48 -7.75 1.70 -10.62
C TYR A 48 -8.47 0.36 -10.63
N VAL A 49 -9.72 0.38 -11.09
CA VAL A 49 -10.60 -0.81 -11.13
C VAL A 49 -11.09 -1.05 -12.55
N VAL A 50 -11.37 -2.32 -12.86
CA VAL A 50 -12.06 -2.68 -14.09
C VAL A 50 -13.55 -2.59 -13.80
N ALA A 51 -14.27 -1.72 -14.52
CA ALA A 51 -15.69 -1.49 -14.36
C ALA A 51 -16.46 -1.81 -15.65
N SER A 52 -17.66 -2.34 -15.51
CA SER A 52 -18.61 -2.59 -16.60
C SER A 52 -19.51 -1.37 -16.82
N PRO A 53 -20.14 -1.21 -18.00
CA PRO A 53 -21.02 -0.07 -18.30
C PRO A 53 -22.19 0.14 -17.32
N GLU A 54 -22.60 -0.93 -16.63
CA GLU A 54 -23.66 -0.93 -15.63
C GLU A 54 -23.23 -0.40 -14.27
N ASP A 55 -21.91 -0.41 -14.01
CA ASP A 55 -21.34 0.02 -12.72
C ASP A 55 -21.41 1.55 -12.57
N ASP A 56 -21.72 2.03 -11.38
CA ASP A 56 -21.72 3.45 -11.08
C ASP A 56 -20.35 4.07 -11.31
N ASP A 57 -19.27 3.34 -11.02
CA ASP A 57 -17.90 3.78 -11.29
C ASP A 57 -17.64 4.06 -12.77
N TYR A 58 -18.19 3.24 -13.69
CA TYR A 58 -18.05 3.46 -15.11
C TYR A 58 -18.72 4.75 -15.55
N ARG A 59 -19.85 5.09 -14.95
CA ARG A 59 -20.60 6.32 -15.22
C ARG A 59 -19.88 7.56 -14.69
N ILE A 60 -19.37 7.49 -13.46
CA ILE A 60 -18.64 8.59 -12.80
C ILE A 60 -17.28 8.82 -13.47
N ALA A 61 -16.63 7.77 -13.93
CA ALA A 61 -15.30 7.84 -14.54
C ALA A 61 -15.24 8.58 -15.88
N SER A 62 -16.36 8.85 -16.52
CA SER A 62 -16.41 9.75 -17.68
C SER A 62 -15.90 11.15 -17.35
N ILE A 63 -15.86 11.52 -16.06
CA ILE A 63 -15.40 12.81 -15.53
C ILE A 63 -13.90 12.78 -15.19
N PHE A 64 -13.35 11.62 -14.76
CA PHE A 64 -11.98 11.50 -14.21
C PHE A 64 -10.99 10.73 -15.09
N GLY A 65 -11.41 10.24 -16.24
CA GLY A 65 -10.61 9.48 -17.18
C GLY A 65 -10.86 7.98 -17.09
N LYS A 66 -11.23 7.40 -18.20
CA LYS A 66 -11.37 5.96 -18.39
C LYS A 66 -10.59 5.50 -19.61
N MET A 67 -10.02 4.30 -19.53
CA MET A 67 -9.43 3.60 -20.65
C MET A 67 -10.33 2.42 -21.01
N GLY A 68 -10.94 2.47 -22.20
CA GLY A 68 -11.80 1.40 -22.70
C GLY A 68 -11.02 0.11 -22.96
N LEU A 69 -11.65 -1.03 -22.68
CA LEU A 69 -11.15 -2.37 -22.99
C LEU A 69 -11.93 -2.95 -24.18
N PRO A 70 -11.33 -3.91 -24.92
CA PRO A 70 -11.97 -4.50 -26.12
C PRO A 70 -13.32 -5.19 -25.85
N ASP A 71 -13.57 -5.61 -24.62
CA ASP A 71 -14.79 -6.29 -24.18
C ASP A 71 -15.89 -5.33 -23.68
N GLY A 72 -15.75 -4.03 -23.90
CA GLY A 72 -16.71 -3.00 -23.51
C GLY A 72 -16.56 -2.51 -22.06
N ARG A 73 -15.73 -3.15 -21.24
CA ARG A 73 -15.36 -2.67 -19.91
C ARG A 73 -14.38 -1.50 -20.01
N ALA A 74 -14.08 -0.87 -18.90
CA ALA A 74 -13.06 0.16 -18.84
C ALA A 74 -12.24 0.09 -17.53
N ILE A 75 -11.00 0.53 -17.61
CA ILE A 75 -10.21 0.84 -16.41
C ILE A 75 -10.61 2.24 -15.95
N VAL A 76 -11.06 2.31 -14.72
CA VAL A 76 -11.58 3.51 -14.09
C VAL A 76 -10.66 3.93 -12.97
N ARG A 77 -10.30 5.22 -12.93
CA ARG A 77 -9.54 5.81 -11.84
C ARG A 77 -10.48 6.39 -10.80
N ARG A 78 -10.26 6.01 -9.55
CA ARG A 78 -10.90 6.60 -8.36
C ARG A 78 -9.85 7.31 -7.53
N LYS A 79 -10.09 8.55 -7.17
CA LYS A 79 -9.29 9.23 -6.14
C LYS A 79 -9.85 8.84 -4.77
N ILE A 80 -8.97 8.40 -3.87
CA ILE A 80 -9.33 8.11 -2.48
C ILE A 80 -9.09 9.38 -1.67
N GLU A 81 -10.11 9.85 -0.99
CA GLU A 81 -9.97 10.99 -0.09
C GLU A 81 -9.20 10.57 1.17
N ILE A 82 -8.16 11.31 1.50
CA ILE A 82 -7.36 11.10 2.69
C ILE A 82 -7.70 12.20 3.69
N PRO A 83 -8.10 11.86 4.92
CA PRO A 83 -8.37 12.85 5.95
C PRO A 83 -7.18 13.77 6.18
N SER A 84 -7.43 15.07 6.31
CA SER A 84 -6.43 16.03 6.72
C SER A 84 -6.10 15.85 8.21
N GLY A 85 -4.83 16.04 8.60
CA GLY A 85 -4.43 15.97 10.00
C GLY A 85 -2.99 15.50 10.18
N ASP A 86 -2.59 15.36 11.43
CA ASP A 86 -1.27 14.86 11.81
C ASP A 86 -1.29 13.33 11.96
N ASN A 87 -0.44 12.64 11.21
CA ASN A 87 -0.36 11.18 11.23
C ASN A 87 0.04 10.64 12.61
N LEU A 88 0.97 11.31 13.29
CA LEU A 88 1.40 10.93 14.64
C LEU A 88 0.24 11.12 15.64
N GLY A 89 -0.51 12.20 15.51
CA GLY A 89 -1.71 12.47 16.32
C GLY A 89 -2.75 11.37 16.13
N PHE A 90 -3.01 10.91 14.92
CA PHE A 90 -3.91 9.79 14.65
C PHE A 90 -3.43 8.48 15.25
N GLU A 91 -2.13 8.18 15.14
CA GLU A 91 -1.53 6.99 15.74
C GLU A 91 -1.67 6.97 17.25
N ILE A 92 -1.32 8.09 17.92
CA ILE A 92 -1.44 8.23 19.38
C ILE A 92 -2.90 8.12 19.82
N ALA A 93 -3.83 8.80 19.12
CA ALA A 93 -5.25 8.72 19.45
C ALA A 93 -5.77 7.28 19.37
N SER A 94 -5.47 6.57 18.28
CA SER A 94 -5.84 5.16 18.10
C SER A 94 -5.25 4.26 19.17
N PHE A 95 -4.00 4.48 19.58
CA PHE A 95 -3.38 3.74 20.67
C PHE A 95 -4.07 3.99 22.01
N VAL A 96 -4.38 5.26 22.34
CA VAL A 96 -5.09 5.62 23.57
C VAL A 96 -6.49 4.98 23.62
N GLU A 97 -7.21 4.97 22.50
CA GLU A 97 -8.51 4.33 22.38
C GLU A 97 -8.42 2.81 22.61
N ALA A 98 -7.39 2.16 22.06
CA ALA A 98 -7.13 0.74 22.31
C ALA A 98 -6.81 0.45 23.78
N VAL A 99 -6.00 1.30 24.45
CA VAL A 99 -5.71 1.18 25.90
C VAL A 99 -6.97 1.33 26.74
N ARG A 100 -7.91 2.19 26.30
CA ARG A 100 -9.21 2.35 26.96
C ARG A 100 -10.20 1.21 26.70
N GLY A 101 -9.83 0.25 25.86
CA GLY A 101 -10.67 -0.91 25.55
C GLY A 101 -11.79 -0.61 24.55
N LEU A 102 -11.76 0.50 23.84
CA LEU A 102 -12.77 0.86 22.83
C LEU A 102 -12.67 -0.01 21.58
N HIS A 103 -11.48 -0.44 21.22
CA HIS A 103 -11.21 -1.39 20.15
C HIS A 103 -9.84 -2.07 20.37
N PRO A 104 -9.55 -3.22 19.72
CA PRO A 104 -8.20 -3.77 19.75
C PRO A 104 -7.21 -2.84 19.00
N PRO A 105 -5.89 -2.89 19.32
CA PRO A 105 -4.90 -2.12 18.60
C PRO A 105 -4.92 -2.48 17.10
N VAL A 106 -4.85 -1.46 16.23
CA VAL A 106 -4.83 -1.63 14.78
C VAL A 106 -3.61 -2.44 14.32
N VAL A 107 -2.48 -2.22 14.97
CA VAL A 107 -1.26 -3.04 14.83
C VAL A 107 -0.94 -3.65 16.18
N SER A 108 -1.02 -4.95 16.27
CA SER A 108 -0.71 -5.69 17.51
C SER A 108 0.80 -5.84 17.72
N ALA A 109 1.23 -6.19 18.93
CA ALA A 109 2.63 -6.53 19.22
C ALA A 109 3.12 -7.72 18.36
N SER A 110 2.24 -8.68 18.06
CA SER A 110 2.54 -9.80 17.18
C SER A 110 2.80 -9.35 15.73
N ASP A 111 2.01 -8.40 15.23
CA ASP A 111 2.22 -7.84 13.89
C ASP A 111 3.56 -7.09 13.81
N GLY A 112 3.86 -6.27 14.84
CA GLY A 112 5.13 -5.58 14.96
C GLY A 112 6.33 -6.53 15.01
N TYR A 113 6.22 -7.62 15.77
CA TYR A 113 7.24 -8.67 15.82
C TYR A 113 7.47 -9.32 14.45
N ASN A 114 6.40 -9.69 13.76
CA ASN A 114 6.49 -10.33 12.44
C ASN A 114 7.17 -9.40 11.41
N VAL A 115 6.83 -8.12 11.41
CA VAL A 115 7.48 -7.11 10.54
C VAL A 115 8.97 -7.00 10.85
N LEU A 116 9.32 -6.93 12.14
CA LEU A 116 10.72 -6.83 12.57
C LEU A 116 11.52 -8.09 12.21
N ALA A 117 10.94 -9.27 12.37
CA ALA A 117 11.57 -10.54 11.99
C ALA A 117 11.90 -10.57 10.49
N VAL A 118 10.96 -10.17 9.63
CA VAL A 118 11.19 -10.07 8.18
C VAL A 118 12.26 -9.04 7.86
N ALA A 119 12.21 -7.86 8.47
CA ALA A 119 13.20 -6.80 8.24
C ALA A 119 14.62 -7.24 8.65
N THR A 120 14.75 -7.93 9.78
CA THR A 120 16.02 -8.47 10.27
C THR A 120 16.58 -9.54 9.30
N GLU A 121 15.74 -10.41 8.77
CA GLU A 121 16.16 -11.42 7.79
C GLU A 121 16.61 -10.77 6.48
N ILE A 122 15.91 -9.74 5.99
CA ILE A 122 16.33 -8.98 4.82
C ILE A 122 17.71 -8.35 5.04
N ASP A 123 17.93 -7.71 6.21
CA ASP A 123 19.22 -7.12 6.53
C ASP A 123 20.34 -8.17 6.59
N ARG A 124 20.10 -9.29 7.25
CA ARG A 124 21.06 -10.42 7.32
C ARG A 124 21.48 -10.89 5.92
N LEU A 125 20.50 -11.11 5.02
CA LEU A 125 20.75 -11.54 3.64
C LEU A 125 21.51 -10.47 2.84
N CYS A 126 21.20 -9.20 3.04
CA CYS A 126 21.94 -8.10 2.41
C CYS A 126 23.39 -8.06 2.88
N GLN A 127 23.65 -8.23 4.18
CA GLN A 127 25.03 -8.27 4.73
C GLN A 127 25.83 -9.48 4.21
N GLU A 128 25.19 -10.64 4.06
CA GLU A 128 25.83 -11.81 3.46
C GLU A 128 26.20 -11.60 1.99
N TYR A 129 25.31 -10.95 1.24
CA TYR A 129 25.59 -10.62 -0.17
C TYR A 129 26.76 -9.66 -0.30
N LEU A 130 26.80 -8.60 0.52
CA LEU A 130 27.89 -7.61 0.50
C LEU A 130 29.25 -8.21 0.84
N LYS A 131 29.34 -9.30 1.60
CA LYS A 131 30.60 -10.00 1.88
C LYS A 131 31.14 -10.80 0.69
N ARG A 132 30.32 -11.01 -0.35
CA ARG A 132 30.70 -11.81 -1.53
C ARG A 132 31.22 -10.98 -2.69
N ILE A 133 31.05 -9.65 -2.62
CA ILE A 133 31.50 -8.68 -3.61
C ILE A 133 32.63 -7.81 -3.04
#